data_a2fc5a3c67cd9ba60b522a1c43b24dc0
#
_entry.id   a2fc5a3c67cd9ba60b522a1c43b24dc0
#
_cell.length_a   1.000
_cell.length_b   1.000
_cell.length_c   1.000
_cell.angle_alpha   90.00
_cell.angle_beta   90.00
_cell.angle_gamma   90.00
#
_symmetry.space_group_name_H-M   'P 1'
#
loop_
_entity.id
_entity.type
_entity.pdbx_description
1 polymer ?
#
loop_
_entity_poly.entity_id
_entity_poly.type
_entity_poly.pdbx_seq_one_letter_code
_entity_poly.pdbx_strand_id
1 'polypeptide(L)'
;ATLDSQNSDFYKKNAEKTLNKLDNLINKIDKSINKKASFVTFHDAYQYFEKRFGIEALGALTINTDIQPGAKQIAEIKDLVEDKNIKCIFSEPQFNPKLINMIAKSTGAETGILDPLGSSFKPGENLYFNLINDLYENLNKC
;
A
#
# COMPACT_ATOMS: atom_id res chain seq x y z
N ALA A 1 2.99 -11.98 -29.19
CA ALA A 1 3.94 -12.53 -30.14
C ALA A 1 3.27 -13.46 -31.17
N THR A 2 2.41 -14.41 -30.78
CA THR A 2 1.72 -15.32 -31.72
C THR A 2 0.74 -14.64 -32.66
N LEU A 3 0.03 -13.62 -32.21
CA LEU A 3 -0.95 -12.84 -33.00
C LEU A 3 -0.28 -11.80 -33.92
N ASP A 4 0.97 -11.42 -33.62
CA ASP A 4 1.76 -10.48 -34.40
C ASP A 4 3.21 -11.01 -34.45
N SER A 5 3.46 -11.95 -35.30
CA SER A 5 4.75 -12.66 -35.41
C SER A 5 5.89 -11.78 -35.92
N GLN A 6 5.56 -10.77 -36.74
CA GLN A 6 6.57 -9.84 -37.28
C GLN A 6 7.21 -8.97 -36.19
N ASN A 7 6.48 -8.66 -35.13
CA ASN A 7 6.97 -7.86 -33.99
C ASN A 7 7.33 -8.73 -32.76
N SER A 8 7.39 -10.05 -32.91
CA SER A 8 7.63 -10.99 -31.82
C SER A 8 8.88 -10.66 -30.98
N ASP A 9 9.98 -10.33 -31.63
CA ASP A 9 11.25 -10.04 -30.94
C ASP A 9 11.19 -8.70 -30.17
N PHE A 10 10.46 -7.72 -30.71
CA PHE A 10 10.21 -6.47 -30.01
C PHE A 10 9.41 -6.70 -28.72
N TYR A 11 8.35 -7.51 -28.78
CA TYR A 11 7.54 -7.85 -27.60
C TYR A 11 8.35 -8.62 -26.56
N LYS A 12 9.16 -9.60 -26.97
CA LYS A 12 10.04 -10.36 -26.07
C LYS A 12 11.04 -9.45 -25.37
N LYS A 13 11.71 -8.56 -26.11
CA LYS A 13 12.66 -7.61 -25.54
C LYS A 13 12.02 -6.65 -24.55
N ASN A 14 10.79 -6.18 -24.82
CA ASN A 14 10.05 -5.35 -23.88
C ASN A 14 9.66 -6.13 -22.62
N ALA A 15 9.25 -7.38 -22.76
CA ALA A 15 8.95 -8.24 -21.62
C ALA A 15 10.19 -8.47 -20.74
N GLU A 16 11.33 -8.82 -21.34
CA GLU A 16 12.60 -8.99 -20.61
C GLU A 16 13.02 -7.71 -19.87
N LYS A 17 12.95 -6.55 -20.54
CA LYS A 17 13.23 -5.25 -19.90
C LYS A 17 12.31 -5.01 -18.70
N THR A 18 11.03 -5.34 -18.83
CA THR A 18 10.04 -5.15 -17.76
C THR A 18 10.28 -6.11 -16.60
N LEU A 19 10.54 -7.38 -16.88
CA LEU A 19 10.88 -8.39 -15.86
C LEU A 19 12.13 -7.97 -15.07
N ASN A 20 13.19 -7.54 -15.74
CA ASN A 20 14.40 -7.06 -15.07
C ASN A 20 14.12 -5.84 -14.15
N LYS A 21 13.26 -4.91 -14.59
CA LYS A 21 12.85 -3.78 -13.72
C LYS A 21 12.08 -4.27 -12.50
N LEU A 22 11.17 -5.24 -12.66
CA LEU A 22 10.40 -5.84 -11.56
C LEU A 22 11.32 -6.56 -10.57
N ASP A 23 12.26 -7.38 -11.05
CA ASP A 23 13.21 -8.10 -10.20
C ASP A 23 14.07 -7.13 -9.38
N ASN A 24 14.53 -6.05 -10.00
CA ASN A 24 15.28 -5.00 -9.29
C ASN A 24 14.46 -4.33 -8.20
N LEU A 25 13.19 -3.99 -8.49
CA LEU A 25 12.28 -3.39 -7.52
C LEU A 25 12.00 -4.35 -6.36
N ILE A 26 11.70 -5.61 -6.66
CA ILE A 26 11.48 -6.66 -5.67
C ILE A 26 12.70 -6.82 -4.77
N ASN A 27 13.88 -6.95 -5.35
CA ASN A 27 15.13 -7.09 -4.61
C ASN A 27 15.45 -5.88 -3.72
N LYS A 28 15.12 -4.66 -4.19
CA LYS A 28 15.25 -3.44 -3.40
C LYS A 28 14.35 -3.52 -2.16
N ILE A 29 13.08 -3.83 -2.34
CA ILE A 29 12.08 -3.87 -1.27
C ILE A 29 12.40 -5.00 -0.28
N ASP A 30 12.66 -6.21 -0.76
CA ASP A 30 12.95 -7.38 0.11
C ASP A 30 14.15 -7.15 1.05
N LYS A 31 15.14 -6.39 0.60
CA LYS A 31 16.34 -6.10 1.40
C LYS A 31 16.14 -5.07 2.49
N SER A 32 15.15 -4.20 2.37
CA SER A 32 15.09 -3.00 3.19
C SER A 32 13.69 -2.66 3.74
N ILE A 33 12.66 -3.45 3.44
CA ILE A 33 11.35 -3.23 4.03
C ILE A 33 11.36 -3.54 5.53
N ASN A 34 10.74 -2.67 6.32
CA ASN A 34 10.58 -2.88 7.75
C ASN A 34 9.58 -4.01 8.04
N LYS A 35 10.08 -5.22 8.23
CA LYS A 35 9.26 -6.41 8.57
C LYS A 35 8.55 -6.31 9.92
N LYS A 36 8.88 -5.30 10.72
CA LYS A 36 8.31 -5.06 12.05
C LYS A 36 7.39 -3.84 12.07
N ALA A 37 7.06 -3.28 10.90
CA ALA A 37 6.12 -2.18 10.81
C ALA A 37 4.80 -2.56 11.47
N SER A 38 4.30 -1.70 12.35
CA SER A 38 3.07 -1.90 13.10
C SER A 38 2.06 -0.87 12.66
N PHE A 39 1.14 -1.27 11.80
CA PHE A 39 0.22 -0.35 11.15
C PHE A 39 -1.18 -0.90 10.96
N VAL A 40 -2.12 0.03 10.80
CA VAL A 40 -3.48 -0.22 10.28
C VAL A 40 -3.72 0.63 9.05
N THR A 41 -4.63 0.19 8.18
CA THR A 41 -5.00 0.87 6.95
C THR A 41 -6.44 1.38 7.01
N PHE A 42 -6.77 2.38 6.19
CA PHE A 42 -8.17 2.79 6.02
C PHE A 42 -8.98 1.68 5.35
N HIS A 43 -8.45 1.09 4.29
CA HIS A 43 -9.09 0.08 3.47
C HIS A 43 -8.17 -1.12 3.28
N ASP A 44 -8.72 -2.32 3.26
CA ASP A 44 -7.97 -3.57 3.10
C ASP A 44 -7.65 -3.84 1.61
N ALA A 45 -6.70 -3.09 1.06
CA ALA A 45 -6.35 -3.13 -0.36
C ALA A 45 -4.93 -3.69 -0.64
N TYR A 46 -4.17 -4.04 0.38
CA TYR A 46 -2.72 -4.24 0.26
C TYR A 46 -2.27 -5.69 0.38
N GLN A 47 -3.17 -6.64 0.47
CA GLN A 47 -2.92 -8.07 0.74
C GLN A 47 -1.87 -8.71 -0.18
N TYR A 48 -1.84 -8.36 -1.47
CA TYR A 48 -0.84 -8.88 -2.41
C TYR A 48 0.56 -8.33 -2.12
N PHE A 49 0.66 -7.04 -1.79
CA PHE A 49 1.90 -6.40 -1.40
C PHE A 49 2.41 -6.98 -0.08
N GLU A 50 1.54 -7.07 0.91
CA GLU A 50 1.82 -7.62 2.24
C GLU A 50 2.35 -9.04 2.14
N LYS A 51 1.62 -9.92 1.45
CA LYS A 51 2.01 -11.31 1.23
C LYS A 51 3.33 -11.43 0.46
N ARG A 52 3.54 -10.56 -0.54
CA ARG A 52 4.76 -10.59 -1.35
C ARG A 52 5.99 -10.23 -0.54
N PHE A 53 5.86 -9.26 0.36
CA PHE A 53 7.00 -8.71 1.11
C PHE A 53 7.03 -9.12 2.59
N GLY A 54 6.13 -10.00 3.03
CA GLY A 54 6.12 -10.56 4.38
C GLY A 54 5.90 -9.51 5.48
N ILE A 55 5.00 -8.58 5.24
CA ILE A 55 4.43 -7.64 6.21
C ILE A 55 2.93 -7.87 6.28
N GLU A 56 2.25 -7.33 7.30
CA GLU A 56 0.81 -7.49 7.48
C GLU A 56 0.24 -6.29 8.23
N ALA A 57 -0.84 -5.71 7.70
CA ALA A 57 -1.64 -4.74 8.44
C ALA A 57 -2.33 -5.44 9.60
N LEU A 58 -2.31 -4.84 10.79
CA LEU A 58 -2.94 -5.39 11.98
C LEU A 58 -4.46 -5.20 11.98
N GLY A 59 -4.98 -4.44 11.04
CA GLY A 59 -6.40 -4.21 10.81
C GLY A 59 -6.67 -3.16 9.74
N ALA A 60 -7.94 -3.04 9.35
CA ALA A 60 -8.43 -2.01 8.45
C ALA A 60 -9.73 -1.39 8.99
N LEU A 61 -9.93 -0.09 8.75
CA LEU A 61 -11.14 0.62 9.17
C LEU A 61 -12.36 0.18 8.36
N THR A 62 -12.17 -0.19 7.11
CA THR A 62 -13.27 -0.69 6.28
C THR A 62 -12.79 -1.76 5.29
N ILE A 63 -13.69 -2.66 4.96
CA ILE A 63 -13.56 -3.61 3.85
C ILE A 63 -14.31 -3.07 2.62
N ASN A 64 -15.33 -2.24 2.86
CA ASN A 64 -16.15 -1.65 1.79
C ASN A 64 -16.12 -0.12 1.90
N THR A 65 -15.49 0.51 0.93
CA THR A 65 -15.30 1.96 0.86
C THR A 65 -16.56 2.76 0.53
N ASP A 66 -17.61 2.10 0.06
CA ASP A 66 -18.91 2.75 -0.22
C ASP A 66 -19.71 3.01 1.08
N ILE A 67 -19.31 2.37 2.18
CA ILE A 67 -19.96 2.50 3.48
C ILE A 67 -18.98 3.11 4.47
N GLN A 68 -19.39 4.23 5.08
CA GLN A 68 -18.57 4.83 6.13
C GLN A 68 -18.51 3.91 7.37
N PRO A 69 -17.34 3.77 8.01
CA PRO A 69 -17.21 3.01 9.24
C PRO A 69 -18.16 3.52 10.33
N GLY A 70 -18.89 2.60 10.94
CA GLY A 70 -19.80 2.92 12.05
C GLY A 70 -19.04 3.19 13.35
N ALA A 71 -19.72 3.79 14.33
CA ALA A 71 -19.11 4.15 15.63
C ALA A 71 -18.46 2.95 16.35
N LYS A 72 -19.08 1.77 16.26
CA LYS A 72 -18.54 0.52 16.85
C LYS A 72 -17.20 0.16 16.21
N GLN A 73 -17.12 0.17 14.89
CA GLN A 73 -15.91 -0.18 14.15
C GLN A 73 -14.77 0.83 14.41
N ILE A 74 -15.11 2.12 14.54
CA ILE A 74 -14.15 3.17 14.92
C ILE A 74 -13.58 2.90 16.30
N ALA A 75 -14.44 2.53 17.28
CA ALA A 75 -13.99 2.19 18.63
C ALA A 75 -13.08 0.95 18.63
N GLU A 76 -13.46 -0.12 17.93
CA GLU A 76 -12.66 -1.35 17.80
C GLU A 76 -11.27 -1.08 17.22
N ILE A 77 -11.17 -0.23 16.19
CA ILE A 77 -9.86 0.14 15.61
C ILE A 77 -9.06 1.00 16.58
N LYS A 78 -9.70 1.93 17.29
CA LYS A 78 -9.02 2.72 18.32
C LYS A 78 -8.44 1.84 19.42
N ASP A 79 -9.24 0.94 19.95
CA ASP A 79 -8.80 -0.02 20.97
C ASP A 79 -7.66 -0.90 20.45
N LEU A 80 -7.74 -1.38 19.20
CA LEU A 80 -6.66 -2.13 18.56
C LEU A 80 -5.36 -1.32 18.47
N VAL A 81 -5.44 -0.03 18.09
CA VAL A 81 -4.28 0.84 17.98
C VAL A 81 -3.62 1.04 19.35
N GLU A 82 -4.41 1.24 20.40
CA GLU A 82 -3.93 1.41 21.77
C GLU A 82 -3.35 0.10 22.33
N ASP A 83 -4.09 -1.00 22.27
CA ASP A 83 -3.71 -2.30 22.83
C ASP A 83 -2.45 -2.90 22.18
N LYS A 84 -2.31 -2.75 20.87
CA LYS A 84 -1.16 -3.26 20.11
C LYS A 84 -0.03 -2.24 19.97
N ASN A 85 -0.20 -1.02 20.53
CA ASN A 85 0.76 0.07 20.41
C ASN A 85 1.16 0.31 18.94
N ILE A 86 0.14 0.36 18.07
CA ILE A 86 0.32 0.54 16.63
C ILE A 86 0.90 1.93 16.37
N LYS A 87 1.91 1.99 15.52
CA LYS A 87 2.68 3.22 15.28
C LYS A 87 2.09 4.08 14.20
N CYS A 88 1.50 3.48 13.17
CA CYS A 88 1.01 4.21 12.01
C CYS A 88 -0.41 3.84 11.63
N ILE A 89 -1.15 4.84 11.18
CA ILE A 89 -2.47 4.68 10.58
C ILE A 89 -2.42 5.29 9.18
N PHE A 90 -2.66 4.48 8.16
CA PHE A 90 -2.59 4.92 6.77
C PHE A 90 -3.97 5.29 6.23
N SER A 91 -4.03 6.47 5.61
CA SER A 91 -5.16 6.93 4.79
C SER A 91 -4.86 6.74 3.31
N GLU A 92 -5.88 6.94 2.48
CA GLU A 92 -5.76 6.92 1.03
C GLU A 92 -6.19 8.28 0.46
N PRO A 93 -5.56 8.76 -0.65
CA PRO A 93 -5.89 10.07 -1.24
C PRO A 93 -7.34 10.17 -1.71
N GLN A 94 -7.98 9.03 -2.00
CA GLN A 94 -9.35 8.95 -2.50
C GLN A 94 -10.40 9.23 -1.43
N PHE A 95 -10.03 9.20 -0.15
CA PHE A 95 -10.97 9.30 0.97
C PHE A 95 -10.67 10.49 1.88
N ASN A 96 -11.69 10.91 2.63
CA ASN A 96 -11.57 12.00 3.58
C ASN A 96 -10.70 11.56 4.79
N PRO A 97 -9.56 12.19 5.05
CA PRO A 97 -8.65 11.76 6.11
C PRO A 97 -9.12 12.13 7.53
N LYS A 98 -10.28 12.80 7.69
CA LYS A 98 -10.75 13.28 8.99
C LYS A 98 -10.85 12.19 10.05
N LEU A 99 -11.35 11.01 9.65
CA LEU A 99 -11.51 9.88 10.55
C LEU A 99 -10.16 9.34 11.02
N ILE A 100 -9.23 9.13 10.10
CA ILE A 100 -7.85 8.69 10.39
C ILE A 100 -7.17 9.69 11.34
N ASN A 101 -7.25 10.98 11.03
CA ASN A 101 -6.64 12.03 11.84
C ASN A 101 -7.25 12.09 13.26
N MET A 102 -8.55 11.82 13.39
CA MET A 102 -9.22 11.77 14.70
C MET A 102 -8.70 10.60 15.54
N ILE A 103 -8.60 9.41 14.97
CA ILE A 103 -8.09 8.21 15.65
C ILE A 103 -6.61 8.43 16.02
N ALA A 104 -5.78 8.87 15.09
CA ALA A 104 -4.38 9.15 15.33
C ALA A 104 -4.16 10.16 16.45
N LYS A 105 -4.91 11.26 16.44
CA LYS A 105 -4.84 12.26 17.51
C LYS A 105 -5.21 11.72 18.89
N SER A 106 -6.17 10.78 18.96
CA SER A 106 -6.60 10.20 20.25
C SER A 106 -5.66 9.13 20.77
N THR A 107 -4.93 8.43 19.89
CA THR A 107 -4.04 7.30 20.23
C THR A 107 -2.56 7.66 20.24
N GLY A 108 -2.19 8.81 19.67
CA GLY A 108 -0.79 9.20 19.48
C GLY A 108 -0.07 8.50 18.32
N ALA A 109 -0.79 7.75 17.50
CA ALA A 109 -0.22 7.13 16.30
C ALA A 109 0.10 8.18 15.22
N GLU A 110 1.11 7.94 14.41
CA GLU A 110 1.45 8.75 13.24
C GLU A 110 0.49 8.46 12.08
N THR A 111 0.32 9.42 11.18
CA THR A 111 -0.48 9.24 9.97
C THR A 111 0.39 9.17 8.73
N GLY A 112 0.06 8.28 7.81
CA GLY A 112 0.69 8.18 6.49
C GLY A 112 -0.35 8.10 5.38
N ILE A 113 0.13 8.07 4.14
CA ILE A 113 -0.70 7.89 2.95
C ILE A 113 -0.21 6.66 2.18
N LEU A 114 -1.13 5.76 1.85
CA LEU A 114 -0.91 4.70 0.89
C LEU A 114 -1.89 4.90 -0.27
N ASP A 115 -1.37 4.98 -1.50
CA ASP A 115 -2.19 5.16 -2.70
C ASP A 115 -2.20 3.89 -3.56
N PRO A 116 -3.21 3.00 -3.41
CA PRO A 116 -3.24 1.75 -4.16
C PRO A 116 -3.56 1.94 -5.64
N LEU A 117 -4.02 3.12 -6.04
CA LEU A 117 -4.37 3.44 -7.42
C LEU A 117 -3.28 4.23 -8.16
N GLY A 118 -2.31 4.80 -7.42
CA GLY A 118 -1.27 5.63 -8.00
C GLY A 118 -1.80 6.94 -8.58
N SER A 119 -2.82 7.52 -7.97
CA SER A 119 -3.53 8.71 -8.47
C SER A 119 -2.65 9.95 -8.60
N SER A 120 -1.56 10.00 -7.83
CA SER A 120 -0.57 11.10 -7.90
C SER A 120 0.45 10.95 -9.04
N PHE A 121 0.52 9.78 -9.70
CA PHE A 121 1.49 9.50 -10.75
C PHE A 121 0.93 9.69 -12.15
N LYS A 122 1.79 10.19 -13.05
CA LYS A 122 1.42 10.29 -14.47
C LYS A 122 1.26 8.90 -15.08
N PRO A 123 0.21 8.68 -15.91
CA PRO A 123 0.09 7.45 -16.70
C PRO A 123 1.31 7.19 -17.56
N GLY A 124 1.69 5.92 -17.71
CA GLY A 124 2.81 5.53 -18.55
C GLY A 124 3.58 4.32 -18.01
N GLU A 125 4.69 3.99 -18.66
CA GLU A 125 5.48 2.78 -18.40
C GLU A 125 6.06 2.69 -16.97
N ASN A 126 6.17 3.80 -16.27
CA ASN A 126 6.73 3.87 -14.92
C ASN A 126 5.67 3.95 -13.81
N LEU A 127 4.38 4.09 -14.14
CA LEU A 127 3.32 4.27 -13.15
C LEU A 127 3.35 3.15 -12.11
N TYR A 128 3.35 1.89 -12.55
CA TYR A 128 3.36 0.73 -11.66
C TYR A 128 4.59 0.69 -10.74
N PHE A 129 5.76 0.97 -11.30
CA PHE A 129 7.01 0.99 -10.52
C PHE A 129 7.02 2.09 -9.48
N ASN A 130 6.52 3.28 -9.83
CA ASN A 130 6.40 4.41 -8.92
C ASN A 130 5.40 4.10 -7.81
N LEU A 131 4.23 3.53 -8.14
CA LEU A 131 3.21 3.12 -7.18
C LEU A 131 3.78 2.14 -6.15
N ILE A 132 4.36 1.03 -6.60
CA ILE A 132 4.92 0.02 -5.70
C ILE A 132 6.06 0.58 -4.85
N ASN A 133 6.90 1.43 -5.42
CA ASN A 133 7.98 2.07 -4.68
C ASN A 133 7.44 3.07 -3.63
N ASP A 134 6.38 3.79 -3.94
CA ASP A 134 5.75 4.73 -3.01
C ASP A 134 5.09 4.01 -1.82
N LEU A 135 4.38 2.90 -2.07
CA LEU A 135 3.86 2.04 -1.00
C LEU A 135 4.99 1.59 -0.07
N TYR A 136 6.09 1.09 -0.65
CA TYR A 136 7.27 0.68 0.11
C TYR A 136 7.85 1.83 0.95
N GLU A 137 8.06 3.00 0.35
CA GLU A 137 8.69 4.14 1.03
C GLU A 137 7.82 4.67 2.18
N ASN A 138 6.50 4.70 1.98
CA ASN A 138 5.58 5.15 3.03
C ASN A 138 5.46 4.12 4.17
N LEU A 139 5.34 2.84 3.86
CA LEU A 139 5.33 1.78 4.88
C LEU A 139 6.65 1.72 5.67
N ASN A 140 7.75 2.03 5.04
CA ASN A 140 9.08 1.98 5.67
C ASN A 140 9.37 3.14 6.64
N LYS A 141 8.56 4.21 6.61
CA LYS A 141 8.61 5.31 7.59
C LYS A 141 7.98 4.93 8.93
N CYS A 142 7.19 3.90 8.90
CA CYS A 142 6.53 3.32 10.05
C CYS A 142 7.39 2.28 10.75
#